data_e3cacdf3c7f6c205b6739e0669c47957
#
_entry.id   e3cacdf3c7f6c205b6739e0669c47957
#
_cell.length_a   1.000
_cell.length_b   1.000
_cell.length_c   1.000
_cell.angle_alpha   90.00
_cell.angle_beta   90.00
_cell.angle_gamma   90.00
#
_symmetry.space_group_name_H-M   'P 1'
#
loop_
_entity.id
_entity.type
_entity.pdbx_description
1 polymer ?
#
loop_
_entity_poly.entity_id
_entity_poly.type
_entity_poly.pdbx_seq_one_letter_code
_entity_poly.pdbx_strand_id
1 'polypeptide(L)'
;IPQEVPVGLERLLASLDWSNVEDWWNRWVPHGGVTLARHHWSAPVVDGWIAFVGLPLLSRVESALHQGECVVLGVSALPGCGKSTLCSWVKSASQHLGWQVEHLSLDDFYWPAEQLEKSMRGNPWSVPRALPGSHDIDGLVQSLATWKETGQITAPRFDKTLRNGRGDRCGSSSSRPQVVLIEGWFLGVSPLPSIETEILEGLSEHELAWRSRAVSLLADYQQVWTLLDDLWHLRAVRNDQSSRWKQQQLATLEQQSGVGYRNSDLADFNRMVLASLPPSWLRKLPMSSVVIDLMESRDVREIHV
;
A
#
# COMPACT_ATOMS: atom_id res chain seq x y z
N ILE A 1 -12.19 -24.20 2.51
CA ILE A 1 -12.04 -23.17 1.44
C ILE A 1 -13.40 -22.49 1.28
N PRO A 2 -13.47 -21.16 1.11
CA PRO A 2 -14.70 -20.48 0.72
C PRO A 2 -15.31 -21.09 -0.56
N GLN A 3 -16.61 -21.04 -0.71
CA GLN A 3 -17.32 -21.78 -1.77
C GLN A 3 -16.98 -21.32 -3.19
N GLU A 4 -16.55 -20.06 -3.37
CA GLU A 4 -16.17 -19.51 -4.67
C GLU A 4 -14.69 -19.09 -4.63
N VAL A 5 -13.90 -19.77 -5.41
CA VAL A 5 -12.47 -19.47 -5.59
C VAL A 5 -12.33 -18.44 -6.73
N PRO A 6 -11.66 -17.30 -6.53
CA PRO A 6 -11.52 -16.30 -7.57
C PRO A 6 -10.69 -16.81 -8.75
N VAL A 7 -11.04 -16.36 -9.95
CA VAL A 7 -10.24 -16.63 -11.16
C VAL A 7 -8.81 -16.14 -10.93
N GLY A 8 -7.83 -16.98 -11.28
CA GLY A 8 -6.41 -16.68 -11.18
C GLY A 8 -5.74 -17.12 -9.87
N LEU A 9 -6.49 -17.55 -8.84
CA LEU A 9 -5.87 -18.03 -7.59
C LEU A 9 -4.91 -19.20 -7.83
N GLU A 10 -5.29 -20.17 -8.66
CA GLU A 10 -4.42 -21.32 -8.96
C GLU A 10 -3.10 -20.90 -9.60
N ARG A 11 -3.13 -19.91 -10.51
CA ARG A 11 -1.90 -19.36 -11.12
C ARG A 11 -1.03 -18.64 -10.09
N LEU A 12 -1.66 -17.84 -9.20
CA LEU A 12 -0.94 -17.20 -8.11
C LEU A 12 -0.27 -18.24 -7.21
N LEU A 13 -1.00 -19.27 -6.81
CA LEU A 13 -0.44 -20.32 -5.94
C LEU A 13 0.66 -21.12 -6.65
N ALA A 14 0.52 -21.41 -7.93
CA ALA A 14 1.57 -22.06 -8.71
C ALA A 14 2.85 -21.20 -8.78
N SER A 15 2.73 -19.85 -8.87
CA SER A 15 3.89 -18.94 -8.79
C SER A 15 4.56 -18.90 -7.40
N LEU A 16 3.89 -19.43 -6.38
CA LEU A 16 4.38 -19.60 -5.02
C LEU A 16 4.74 -21.06 -4.69
N ASP A 17 4.98 -21.87 -5.72
CA ASP A 17 5.37 -23.30 -5.62
C ASP A 17 4.32 -24.24 -5.01
N TRP A 18 3.04 -23.82 -5.03
CA TRP A 18 1.94 -24.69 -4.61
C TRP A 18 1.35 -25.48 -5.78
N SER A 19 1.22 -26.79 -5.63
CA SER A 19 0.73 -27.69 -6.66
C SER A 19 -0.77 -27.52 -6.95
N ASN A 20 -1.54 -27.19 -5.92
CA ASN A 20 -2.99 -26.97 -6.01
C ASN A 20 -3.53 -26.19 -4.82
N VAL A 21 -4.78 -25.75 -4.92
CA VAL A 21 -5.47 -24.93 -3.90
C VAL A 21 -5.69 -25.73 -2.60
N GLU A 22 -5.96 -27.03 -2.71
CA GLU A 22 -6.28 -27.87 -1.54
C GLU A 22 -5.04 -28.05 -0.64
N ASP A 23 -3.89 -28.39 -1.21
CA ASP A 23 -2.63 -28.53 -0.48
C ASP A 23 -2.23 -27.22 0.20
N TRP A 24 -2.33 -26.11 -0.53
CA TRP A 24 -2.08 -24.78 0.02
C TRP A 24 -3.03 -24.47 1.18
N TRP A 25 -4.34 -24.73 1.02
CA TRP A 25 -5.32 -24.46 2.08
C TRP A 25 -5.05 -25.33 3.33
N ASN A 26 -4.72 -26.59 3.13
CA ASN A 26 -4.39 -27.52 4.21
C ASN A 26 -3.15 -27.09 5.01
N ARG A 27 -2.23 -26.33 4.41
CA ARG A 27 -1.10 -25.67 5.10
C ARG A 27 -1.59 -24.70 6.18
N TRP A 28 -2.69 -23.97 5.92
CA TRP A 28 -3.19 -22.93 6.83
C TRP A 28 -4.22 -23.44 7.83
N VAL A 29 -4.86 -24.56 7.61
CA VAL A 29 -5.87 -25.15 8.53
C VAL A 29 -5.32 -25.35 9.94
N PRO A 30 -4.11 -25.92 10.17
CA PRO A 30 -3.55 -26.11 11.52
C PRO A 30 -3.28 -24.78 12.25
N HIS A 31 -3.13 -23.70 11.52
CA HIS A 31 -2.95 -22.34 12.06
C HIS A 31 -4.27 -21.57 12.16
N GLY A 32 -5.41 -22.23 11.94
CA GLY A 32 -6.74 -21.62 12.04
C GLY A 32 -7.28 -21.03 10.73
N GLY A 33 -6.55 -21.08 9.61
CA GLY A 33 -7.00 -20.58 8.31
C GLY A 33 -7.58 -19.17 8.42
N VAL A 34 -8.85 -18.97 8.04
CA VAL A 34 -9.57 -17.70 8.19
C VAL A 34 -9.65 -17.24 9.66
N THR A 35 -9.71 -18.15 10.62
CA THR A 35 -9.74 -17.82 12.05
C THR A 35 -8.43 -17.19 12.52
N LEU A 36 -7.27 -17.58 12.00
CA LEU A 36 -5.99 -16.93 12.27
C LEU A 36 -6.06 -15.43 11.94
N ALA A 37 -6.64 -15.11 10.80
CA ALA A 37 -6.83 -13.74 10.39
C ALA A 37 -7.74 -12.96 11.35
N ARG A 38 -8.85 -13.53 11.77
CA ARG A 38 -9.80 -12.87 12.68
C ARG A 38 -9.19 -12.52 14.03
N HIS A 39 -8.22 -13.27 14.53
CA HIS A 39 -7.49 -12.96 15.76
C HIS A 39 -6.64 -11.69 15.64
N HIS A 40 -6.11 -11.42 14.45
CA HIS A 40 -5.14 -10.33 14.21
C HIS A 40 -5.74 -9.15 13.46
N TRP A 41 -6.99 -9.25 12.99
CA TRP A 41 -7.64 -8.20 12.20
C TRP A 41 -8.55 -7.35 13.09
N SER A 42 -8.19 -6.10 13.28
CA SER A 42 -8.94 -5.17 14.11
C SER A 42 -10.20 -4.60 13.45
N ALA A 43 -10.35 -4.78 12.12
CA ALA A 43 -11.50 -4.28 11.35
C ALA A 43 -12.38 -5.45 10.86
N PRO A 44 -13.69 -5.26 10.67
CA PRO A 44 -14.53 -6.25 10.04
C PRO A 44 -14.07 -6.46 8.60
N VAL A 45 -13.57 -7.66 8.32
CA VAL A 45 -13.08 -8.07 7.00
C VAL A 45 -13.85 -9.31 6.58
N VAL A 46 -14.20 -9.38 5.29
CA VAL A 46 -14.89 -10.55 4.74
C VAL A 46 -13.92 -11.72 4.60
N ASP A 47 -14.42 -12.94 4.74
CA ASP A 47 -13.63 -14.17 4.70
C ASP A 47 -12.84 -14.31 3.37
N GLY A 48 -13.42 -13.87 2.27
CA GLY A 48 -12.78 -13.86 0.97
C GLY A 48 -11.52 -12.97 0.91
N TRP A 49 -11.52 -11.83 1.60
CA TRP A 49 -10.31 -11.00 1.70
C TRP A 49 -9.18 -11.74 2.40
N ILE A 50 -9.49 -12.41 3.50
CA ILE A 50 -8.51 -13.17 4.26
C ILE A 50 -7.97 -14.33 3.43
N ALA A 51 -8.88 -15.12 2.84
CA ALA A 51 -8.53 -16.31 2.08
C ALA A 51 -7.77 -15.99 0.79
N PHE A 52 -8.12 -14.90 0.10
CA PHE A 52 -7.66 -14.67 -1.27
C PHE A 52 -6.72 -13.46 -1.44
N VAL A 53 -6.49 -12.69 -0.37
CA VAL A 53 -5.49 -11.62 -0.33
C VAL A 53 -4.51 -11.83 0.81
N GLY A 54 -5.00 -12.01 2.03
CA GLY A 54 -4.16 -12.13 3.23
C GLY A 54 -3.29 -13.38 3.22
N LEU A 55 -3.91 -14.56 3.13
CA LEU A 55 -3.16 -15.83 3.16
C LEU A 55 -2.22 -16.02 1.96
N PRO A 56 -2.56 -15.65 0.71
CA PRO A 56 -1.59 -15.70 -0.38
C PRO A 56 -0.38 -14.79 -0.16
N LEU A 57 -0.56 -13.56 0.36
CA LEU A 57 0.56 -12.68 0.67
C LEU A 57 1.40 -13.23 1.84
N LEU A 58 0.76 -13.84 2.83
CA LEU A 58 1.46 -14.54 3.92
C LEU A 58 2.24 -15.75 3.41
N SER A 59 1.71 -16.49 2.42
CA SER A 59 2.40 -17.58 1.73
C SER A 59 3.62 -17.09 0.93
N ARG A 60 3.53 -15.90 0.32
CA ARG A 60 4.68 -15.28 -0.34
C ARG A 60 5.79 -14.92 0.65
N VAL A 61 5.42 -14.43 1.84
CA VAL A 61 6.36 -14.22 2.95
C VAL A 61 7.01 -15.53 3.37
N GLU A 62 6.22 -16.59 3.56
CA GLU A 62 6.73 -17.93 3.92
C GLU A 62 7.74 -18.45 2.89
N SER A 63 7.44 -18.31 1.60
CA SER A 63 8.35 -18.72 0.52
C SER A 63 9.70 -17.97 0.60
N ALA A 64 9.67 -16.63 0.79
CA ALA A 64 10.90 -15.84 0.96
C ALA A 64 11.74 -16.30 2.16
N LEU A 65 11.08 -16.61 3.28
CA LEU A 65 11.76 -17.09 4.49
C LEU A 65 12.42 -18.46 4.29
N HIS A 66 11.76 -19.38 3.57
CA HIS A 66 12.31 -20.69 3.26
C HIS A 66 13.51 -20.61 2.31
N GLN A 67 13.51 -19.65 1.40
CA GLN A 67 14.63 -19.40 0.47
C GLN A 67 15.81 -18.69 1.17
N GLY A 68 15.59 -18.15 2.38
CA GLY A 68 16.62 -17.43 3.13
C GLY A 68 16.96 -16.07 2.54
N GLU A 69 16.05 -15.50 1.75
CA GLU A 69 16.25 -14.23 1.04
C GLU A 69 15.80 -13.03 1.86
N CYS A 70 16.55 -11.92 1.76
CA CYS A 70 16.12 -10.61 2.23
C CYS A 70 15.24 -9.94 1.16
N VAL A 71 13.92 -10.07 1.29
CA VAL A 71 12.94 -9.67 0.27
C VAL A 71 12.17 -8.42 0.69
N VAL A 72 12.03 -7.47 -0.24
CA VAL A 72 11.16 -6.29 -0.12
C VAL A 72 9.88 -6.54 -0.93
N LEU A 73 8.77 -6.73 -0.24
CA LEU A 73 7.45 -6.92 -0.86
C LEU A 73 6.68 -5.60 -0.86
N GLY A 74 6.37 -5.09 -2.04
CA GLY A 74 5.55 -3.89 -2.23
C GLY A 74 4.05 -4.20 -2.24
N VAL A 75 3.25 -3.34 -1.60
CA VAL A 75 1.79 -3.36 -1.72
C VAL A 75 1.30 -1.99 -2.15
N SER A 76 0.79 -1.91 -3.37
CA SER A 76 0.26 -0.69 -3.96
C SER A 76 -1.26 -0.73 -4.02
N ALA A 77 -1.91 0.34 -3.63
CA ALA A 77 -3.36 0.51 -3.79
C ALA A 77 -3.77 1.96 -3.55
N LEU A 78 -4.84 2.39 -4.17
CA LEU A 78 -5.44 3.68 -3.87
C LEU A 78 -5.84 3.79 -2.38
N PRO A 79 -5.93 5.00 -1.82
CA PRO A 79 -6.38 5.21 -0.45
C PRO A 79 -7.74 4.54 -0.21
N GLY A 80 -7.91 3.92 0.96
CA GLY A 80 -9.15 3.22 1.34
C GLY A 80 -9.23 1.75 0.90
N CYS A 81 -8.35 1.26 0.01
CA CYS A 81 -8.34 -0.13 -0.46
C CYS A 81 -7.81 -1.15 0.56
N GLY A 82 -7.35 -0.73 1.74
CA GLY A 82 -6.96 -1.66 2.81
C GLY A 82 -5.51 -2.12 2.82
N LYS A 83 -4.61 -1.52 2.00
CA LYS A 83 -3.18 -1.90 1.94
C LYS A 83 -2.48 -1.89 3.30
N SER A 84 -2.63 -0.81 4.09
CA SER A 84 -1.99 -0.70 5.42
C SER A 84 -2.56 -1.73 6.41
N THR A 85 -3.87 -1.99 6.34
CA THR A 85 -4.53 -3.04 7.13
C THR A 85 -3.99 -4.41 6.76
N LEU A 86 -3.82 -4.70 5.46
CA LEU A 86 -3.24 -5.95 4.96
C LEU A 86 -1.80 -6.15 5.47
N CYS A 87 -0.93 -5.15 5.27
CA CYS A 87 0.47 -5.25 5.69
C CYS A 87 0.61 -5.38 7.21
N SER A 88 -0.19 -4.66 7.98
CA SER A 88 -0.23 -4.78 9.45
C SER A 88 -0.71 -6.17 9.88
N TRP A 89 -1.71 -6.72 9.21
CA TRP A 89 -2.17 -8.08 9.49
C TRP A 89 -1.09 -9.12 9.17
N VAL A 90 -0.45 -9.04 7.99
CA VAL A 90 0.62 -9.97 7.61
C VAL A 90 1.77 -9.90 8.62
N LYS A 91 2.19 -8.71 9.05
CA LYS A 91 3.19 -8.54 10.11
C LYS A 91 2.75 -9.22 11.41
N SER A 92 1.52 -9.00 11.86
CA SER A 92 0.99 -9.60 13.10
C SER A 92 0.87 -11.12 13.01
N ALA A 93 0.35 -11.65 11.89
CA ALA A 93 0.27 -13.09 11.64
C ALA A 93 1.67 -13.73 11.58
N SER A 94 2.63 -13.06 10.94
CA SER A 94 4.03 -13.48 10.89
C SER A 94 4.65 -13.59 12.29
N GLN A 95 4.42 -12.58 13.15
CA GLN A 95 4.88 -12.63 14.55
C GLN A 95 4.30 -13.82 15.32
N HIS A 96 3.01 -14.12 15.10
CA HIS A 96 2.36 -15.28 15.71
C HIS A 96 2.97 -16.60 15.24
N LEU A 97 3.46 -16.65 13.99
CA LEU A 97 4.17 -17.79 13.41
C LEU A 97 5.68 -17.84 13.75
N GLY A 98 6.17 -16.86 14.54
CA GLY A 98 7.59 -16.76 14.90
C GLY A 98 8.47 -16.15 13.81
N TRP A 99 7.89 -15.55 12.79
CA TRP A 99 8.62 -14.93 11.67
C TRP A 99 8.90 -13.44 11.91
N GLN A 100 10.07 -12.99 11.48
CA GLN A 100 10.51 -11.61 11.62
C GLN A 100 10.17 -10.83 10.33
N VAL A 101 9.05 -10.14 10.34
CA VAL A 101 8.57 -9.31 9.23
C VAL A 101 8.39 -7.87 9.69
N GLU A 102 8.89 -6.91 8.93
CA GLU A 102 8.65 -5.48 9.18
C GLU A 102 7.66 -4.91 8.17
N HIS A 103 6.82 -4.01 8.63
CA HIS A 103 5.90 -3.25 7.80
C HIS A 103 6.28 -1.78 7.84
N LEU A 104 6.58 -1.22 6.69
CA LEU A 104 6.87 0.19 6.45
C LEU A 104 5.76 0.79 5.56
N SER A 105 5.36 2.00 5.87
CA SER A 105 4.57 2.80 4.95
C SER A 105 5.46 3.81 4.24
N LEU A 106 5.23 4.06 2.95
CA LEU A 106 5.84 5.19 2.27
C LEU A 106 5.58 6.50 3.03
N ASP A 107 4.40 6.60 3.66
CA ASP A 107 4.00 7.72 4.49
C ASP A 107 4.86 7.93 5.75
N ASP A 108 5.55 6.90 6.25
CA ASP A 108 6.50 7.04 7.38
C ASP A 108 7.70 7.91 6.99
N PHE A 109 8.02 7.94 5.70
CA PHE A 109 9.15 8.69 5.15
C PHE A 109 8.78 10.11 4.70
N TYR A 110 7.63 10.67 5.09
CA TYR A 110 7.40 12.09 4.87
C TYR A 110 8.54 12.92 5.47
N TRP A 111 8.86 14.01 4.80
CA TRP A 111 9.82 14.99 5.31
C TRP A 111 9.42 15.50 6.70
N PRO A 112 10.38 15.95 7.53
CA PRO A 112 10.06 16.75 8.72
C PRO A 112 9.20 17.96 8.34
N ALA A 113 8.41 18.44 9.29
CA ALA A 113 7.35 19.41 9.06
C ALA A 113 7.75 20.62 8.22
N GLU A 114 8.88 21.25 8.51
CA GLU A 114 9.33 22.45 7.77
C GLU A 114 9.58 22.16 6.28
N GLN A 115 10.28 21.06 6.00
CA GLN A 115 10.59 20.64 4.64
C GLN A 115 9.33 20.16 3.90
N LEU A 116 8.45 19.45 4.61
CA LEU A 116 7.16 19.01 4.08
C LEU A 116 6.29 20.20 3.67
N GLU A 117 6.17 21.21 4.53
CA GLU A 117 5.44 22.43 4.22
C GLU A 117 6.02 23.19 3.03
N LYS A 118 7.36 23.25 2.93
CA LYS A 118 8.03 23.86 1.78
C LYS A 118 7.72 23.11 0.49
N SER A 119 7.76 21.77 0.53
CA SER A 119 7.52 20.94 -0.66
C SER A 119 6.07 20.99 -1.13
N MET A 120 5.13 21.13 -0.20
CA MET A 120 3.67 21.16 -0.48
C MET A 120 3.10 22.58 -0.69
N ARG A 121 3.93 23.63 -0.56
CA ARG A 121 3.48 25.01 -0.66
C ARG A 121 2.86 25.31 -2.03
N GLY A 122 1.65 25.85 -2.01
CA GLY A 122 0.93 26.25 -3.21
C GLY A 122 0.27 25.11 -3.98
N ASN A 123 0.14 23.90 -3.41
CA ASN A 123 -0.65 22.87 -4.07
C ASN A 123 -2.15 23.27 -4.10
N PRO A 124 -2.84 23.02 -5.24
CA PRO A 124 -4.20 23.50 -5.45
C PRO A 124 -5.26 22.80 -4.59
N TRP A 125 -4.90 21.66 -4.00
CA TRP A 125 -5.80 20.84 -3.19
C TRP A 125 -5.65 21.10 -1.68
N SER A 126 -4.83 22.04 -1.27
CA SER A 126 -4.58 22.39 0.14
C SER A 126 -4.19 21.20 1.02
N VAL A 127 -3.74 20.10 0.45
CA VAL A 127 -3.31 18.94 1.20
C VAL A 127 -1.93 19.17 1.82
N PRO A 128 -1.71 18.78 3.09
CA PRO A 128 -0.43 19.02 3.75
C PRO A 128 0.67 18.04 3.33
N ARG A 129 0.32 16.94 2.65
CA ARG A 129 1.22 15.84 2.28
C ARG A 129 0.61 14.94 1.20
N ALA A 130 1.19 13.77 0.98
CA ALA A 130 0.73 12.68 0.13
C ALA A 130 1.10 12.75 -1.36
N LEU A 131 1.53 13.89 -1.86
CA LEU A 131 1.96 14.03 -3.26
C LEU A 131 3.41 13.53 -3.45
N PRO A 132 3.79 13.11 -4.66
CA PRO A 132 5.21 12.96 -5.01
C PRO A 132 6.00 14.21 -4.65
N GLY A 133 7.20 14.02 -4.04
CA GLY A 133 8.04 15.08 -3.48
C GLY A 133 7.80 15.37 -2.00
N SER A 134 6.81 14.75 -1.36
CA SER A 134 6.59 14.89 0.09
C SER A 134 7.41 13.92 0.95
N HIS A 135 8.18 13.02 0.33
CA HIS A 135 8.90 11.93 0.99
C HIS A 135 10.41 12.10 0.90
N ASP A 136 11.10 11.66 1.93
CA ASP A 136 12.56 11.49 2.02
C ASP A 136 12.96 10.17 1.34
N ILE A 137 13.08 10.24 0.02
CA ILE A 137 13.35 9.05 -0.81
C ILE A 137 14.78 8.55 -0.56
N ASP A 138 15.74 9.44 -0.41
CA ASP A 138 17.13 9.05 -0.12
C ASP A 138 17.22 8.33 1.23
N GLY A 139 16.49 8.81 2.24
CA GLY A 139 16.39 8.14 3.54
C GLY A 139 15.76 6.75 3.45
N LEU A 140 14.73 6.57 2.61
CA LEU A 140 14.11 5.26 2.38
C LEU A 140 15.08 4.30 1.67
N VAL A 141 15.72 4.74 0.60
CA VAL A 141 16.74 3.95 -0.13
C VAL A 141 17.86 3.53 0.81
N GLN A 142 18.40 4.47 1.60
CA GLN A 142 19.45 4.19 2.57
C GLN A 142 19.00 3.18 3.64
N SER A 143 17.77 3.28 4.13
CA SER A 143 17.22 2.34 5.12
C SER A 143 17.14 0.91 4.57
N LEU A 144 16.65 0.75 3.34
CA LEU A 144 16.55 -0.55 2.67
C LEU A 144 17.94 -1.11 2.30
N ALA A 145 18.86 -0.28 1.81
CA ALA A 145 20.21 -0.68 1.49
C ALA A 145 20.97 -1.17 2.73
N THR A 146 20.92 -0.38 3.81
CA THR A 146 21.53 -0.76 5.10
C THR A 146 20.96 -2.08 5.63
N TRP A 147 19.64 -2.28 5.49
CA TRP A 147 19.02 -3.54 5.90
C TRP A 147 19.52 -4.72 5.05
N LYS A 148 19.61 -4.59 3.74
CA LYS A 148 20.14 -5.66 2.86
C LYS A 148 21.59 -6.02 3.22
N GLU A 149 22.39 -5.06 3.70
CA GLU A 149 23.79 -5.28 4.10
C GLU A 149 23.93 -5.84 5.53
N THR A 150 23.15 -5.35 6.47
CA THR A 150 23.37 -5.59 7.91
C THR A 150 22.30 -6.46 8.57
N GLY A 151 21.18 -6.70 7.87
CA GLY A 151 19.98 -7.31 8.43
C GLY A 151 19.20 -6.41 9.38
N GLN A 152 19.63 -5.15 9.60
CA GLN A 152 18.95 -4.20 10.47
C GLN A 152 18.34 -3.06 9.68
N ILE A 153 17.04 -2.84 9.85
CA ILE A 153 16.35 -1.68 9.29
C ILE A 153 16.07 -0.66 10.38
N THR A 154 16.26 0.62 10.03
CA THR A 154 15.83 1.76 10.85
C THR A 154 14.98 2.66 9.97
N ALA A 155 13.74 2.90 10.39
CA ALA A 155 12.80 3.73 9.66
C ALA A 155 12.27 4.85 10.54
N PRO A 156 12.05 6.06 9.99
CA PRO A 156 11.38 7.12 10.71
C PRO A 156 9.94 6.73 11.01
N ARG A 157 9.31 7.43 11.93
CA ARG A 157 7.89 7.35 12.20
C ARG A 157 7.26 8.71 11.98
N PHE A 158 6.12 8.74 11.31
CA PHE A 158 5.37 9.96 11.04
C PHE A 158 4.01 9.90 11.70
N ASP A 159 3.74 10.87 12.58
CA ASP A 159 2.43 10.99 13.21
C ASP A 159 1.60 12.06 12.50
N LYS A 160 0.54 11.59 11.84
CA LYS A 160 -0.38 12.43 11.05
C LYS A 160 -1.25 13.34 11.91
N THR A 161 -1.33 13.09 13.23
CA THR A 161 -2.17 13.87 14.16
C THR A 161 -1.46 15.12 14.69
N LEU A 162 -0.14 15.12 14.68
CA LEU A 162 0.64 16.27 15.13
C LEU A 162 0.31 17.54 14.33
N ARG A 163 0.56 18.70 14.93
CA ARG A 163 0.43 20.02 14.32
C ARG A 163 -0.98 20.24 13.69
N ASN A 164 -2.01 19.90 14.46
CA ASN A 164 -3.42 20.02 14.03
C ASN A 164 -3.73 19.26 12.74
N GLY A 165 -3.23 18.02 12.62
CA GLY A 165 -3.46 17.16 11.47
C GLY A 165 -2.51 17.38 10.27
N ARG A 166 -1.57 18.34 10.36
CA ARG A 166 -0.54 18.56 9.33
C ARG A 166 0.54 17.50 9.37
N GLY A 167 0.75 16.87 10.54
CA GLY A 167 1.71 15.81 10.78
C GLY A 167 3.15 16.29 10.96
N ASP A 168 3.94 15.43 11.59
CA ASP A 168 5.39 15.61 11.73
C ASP A 168 6.06 14.26 12.04
N ARG A 169 7.39 14.20 11.89
CA ARG A 169 8.18 13.06 12.37
C ARG A 169 8.14 12.98 13.89
N CYS A 170 7.98 11.76 14.42
CA CYS A 170 7.87 11.50 15.87
C CYS A 170 8.89 10.46 16.36
N GLY A 171 10.06 10.40 15.74
CA GLY A 171 11.13 9.48 16.09
C GLY A 171 11.41 8.44 15.00
N SER A 172 12.01 7.32 15.40
CA SER A 172 12.32 6.19 14.51
C SER A 172 12.12 4.85 15.23
N SER A 173 12.03 3.79 14.48
CA SER A 173 12.03 2.42 14.98
C SER A 173 13.10 1.60 14.27
N SER A 174 13.69 0.63 15.00
CA SER A 174 14.68 -0.30 14.45
C SER A 174 14.27 -1.73 14.72
N SER A 175 14.49 -2.60 13.74
CA SER A 175 14.21 -4.03 13.83
C SER A 175 15.18 -4.83 12.96
N ARG A 176 15.13 -6.17 13.08
CA ARG A 176 15.94 -7.10 12.27
C ARG A 176 15.04 -8.08 11.53
N PRO A 177 14.26 -7.64 10.55
CA PRO A 177 13.36 -8.51 9.82
C PRO A 177 14.13 -9.33 8.77
N GLN A 178 13.54 -10.45 8.39
CA GLN A 178 13.94 -11.24 7.22
C GLN A 178 13.20 -10.77 5.96
N VAL A 179 11.98 -10.25 6.13
CA VAL A 179 11.17 -9.70 5.03
C VAL A 179 10.68 -8.31 5.43
N VAL A 180 10.73 -7.37 4.49
CA VAL A 180 10.16 -6.02 4.61
C VAL A 180 8.95 -5.91 3.70
N LEU A 181 7.80 -5.56 4.27
CA LEU A 181 6.62 -5.12 3.54
C LEU A 181 6.66 -3.60 3.45
N ILE A 182 6.52 -3.04 2.25
CA ILE A 182 6.35 -1.59 2.06
C ILE A 182 5.05 -1.30 1.34
N GLU A 183 4.27 -0.34 1.83
CA GLU A 183 3.03 0.03 1.19
C GLU A 183 2.96 1.51 0.83
N GLY A 184 2.23 1.82 -0.24
CA GLY A 184 2.01 3.20 -0.67
C GLY A 184 0.90 3.31 -1.71
N TRP A 185 0.26 4.50 -1.83
CA TRP A 185 -0.86 4.66 -2.76
C TRP A 185 -0.44 4.83 -4.22
N PHE A 186 0.80 5.22 -4.47
CA PHE A 186 1.40 5.28 -5.80
C PHE A 186 2.70 4.48 -5.92
N LEU A 187 2.90 3.53 -5.01
CA LEU A 187 4.06 2.63 -5.04
C LEU A 187 4.11 1.89 -6.39
N GLY A 188 5.25 1.94 -7.07
CA GLY A 188 5.43 1.30 -8.36
C GLY A 188 4.88 2.09 -9.57
N VAL A 189 4.30 3.27 -9.36
CA VAL A 189 3.83 4.11 -10.47
C VAL A 189 5.01 4.64 -11.26
N SER A 190 4.97 4.41 -12.57
CA SER A 190 5.98 4.89 -13.52
C SER A 190 5.29 5.49 -14.74
N PRO A 191 5.91 6.50 -15.41
CA PRO A 191 5.39 7.01 -16.66
C PRO A 191 5.22 5.91 -17.71
N LEU A 192 4.06 5.85 -18.34
CA LEU A 192 3.78 4.92 -19.42
C LEU A 192 4.01 5.60 -20.78
N PRO A 193 4.89 5.05 -21.65
CA PRO A 193 5.33 5.72 -22.87
C PRO A 193 4.22 5.97 -23.91
N SER A 194 3.11 5.25 -23.84
CA SER A 194 2.06 5.22 -24.88
C SER A 194 0.74 5.89 -24.48
N ILE A 195 0.66 6.47 -23.30
CA ILE A 195 -0.56 7.16 -22.89
C ILE A 195 -0.31 8.63 -23.10
N GLU A 196 -0.81 9.16 -24.25
CA GLU A 196 -1.07 10.58 -24.37
C GLU A 196 -1.70 11.05 -23.07
N THR A 197 -1.17 12.14 -22.54
CA THR A 197 -1.65 12.74 -21.30
C THR A 197 -3.16 12.64 -21.25
N GLU A 198 -3.71 11.73 -20.44
CA GLU A 198 -5.16 11.73 -20.17
C GLU A 198 -5.52 13.14 -19.72
N ILE A 199 -6.06 13.91 -20.63
CA ILE A 199 -6.64 15.20 -20.31
C ILE A 199 -7.90 14.83 -19.54
N LEU A 200 -7.79 14.80 -18.20
CA LEU A 200 -8.99 14.81 -17.37
C LEU A 200 -9.71 16.11 -17.66
N GLU A 201 -10.84 16.01 -18.34
CA GLU A 201 -11.73 17.15 -18.52
C GLU A 201 -11.99 17.79 -17.14
N GLY A 202 -11.82 19.09 -17.04
CA GLY A 202 -12.09 19.85 -15.83
C GLY A 202 -10.93 19.99 -14.83
N LEU A 203 -9.67 19.77 -15.23
CA LEU A 203 -8.51 20.24 -14.46
C LEU A 203 -8.27 21.73 -14.73
N SER A 204 -8.05 22.49 -13.67
CA SER A 204 -7.59 23.88 -13.78
C SER A 204 -6.12 23.93 -14.25
N GLU A 205 -5.68 25.07 -14.77
CA GLU A 205 -4.27 25.28 -15.15
C GLU A 205 -3.32 25.04 -13.97
N HIS A 206 -3.74 25.40 -12.77
CA HIS A 206 -2.96 25.19 -11.55
C HIS A 206 -2.83 23.70 -11.19
N GLU A 207 -3.90 22.91 -11.34
CA GLU A 207 -3.86 21.46 -11.16
C GLU A 207 -2.99 20.79 -12.23
N LEU A 208 -3.04 21.23 -13.48
CA LEU A 208 -2.20 20.73 -14.55
C LEU A 208 -0.70 21.00 -14.27
N ALA A 209 -0.36 22.18 -13.80
CA ALA A 209 1.01 22.55 -13.43
C ALA A 209 1.52 21.63 -12.28
N TRP A 210 0.68 21.39 -11.27
CA TRP A 210 1.03 20.49 -10.16
C TRP A 210 1.09 19.04 -10.57
N ARG A 211 0.23 18.56 -11.47
CA ARG A 211 0.33 17.23 -12.07
C ARG A 211 1.66 17.05 -12.79
N SER A 212 2.04 18.02 -13.64
CA SER A 212 3.32 17.97 -14.36
C SER A 212 4.49 17.89 -13.39
N ARG A 213 4.46 18.65 -12.29
CA ARG A 213 5.46 18.57 -11.23
C ARG A 213 5.46 17.20 -10.54
N ALA A 214 4.29 16.67 -10.14
CA ALA A 214 4.18 15.36 -9.49
C ALA A 214 4.72 14.25 -10.39
N VAL A 215 4.39 14.29 -11.68
CA VAL A 215 4.90 13.35 -12.69
C VAL A 215 6.41 13.43 -12.82
N SER A 216 6.99 14.63 -12.89
CA SER A 216 8.45 14.78 -12.98
C SER A 216 9.18 14.23 -11.75
N LEU A 217 8.60 14.42 -10.56
CA LEU A 217 9.17 13.91 -9.30
C LEU A 217 9.10 12.39 -9.15
N LEU A 218 8.26 11.69 -9.93
CA LEU A 218 8.26 10.21 -9.93
C LEU A 218 9.61 9.62 -10.34
N ALA A 219 10.45 10.36 -11.06
CA ALA A 219 11.79 9.91 -11.40
C ALA A 219 12.64 9.59 -10.16
N ASP A 220 12.51 10.37 -9.10
CA ASP A 220 13.25 10.16 -7.85
C ASP A 220 12.81 8.87 -7.14
N TYR A 221 11.55 8.47 -7.32
CA TYR A 221 11.00 7.26 -6.70
C TYR A 221 11.43 5.98 -7.41
N GLN A 222 11.91 6.04 -8.66
CA GLN A 222 12.33 4.85 -9.40
C GLN A 222 13.43 4.08 -8.66
N GLN A 223 14.33 4.77 -7.94
CA GLN A 223 15.35 4.12 -7.13
C GLN A 223 14.77 3.26 -5.99
N VAL A 224 13.59 3.60 -5.46
CA VAL A 224 12.86 2.75 -4.50
C VAL A 224 12.20 1.58 -5.23
N TRP A 225 11.57 1.86 -6.40
CA TRP A 225 10.92 0.80 -7.17
C TRP A 225 11.87 -0.31 -7.58
N THR A 226 13.12 0.00 -7.90
CA THR A 226 14.16 -1.00 -8.24
C THR A 226 14.60 -1.86 -7.05
N LEU A 227 14.29 -1.47 -5.82
CA LEU A 227 14.57 -2.25 -4.63
C LEU A 227 13.44 -3.23 -4.25
N LEU A 228 12.29 -3.11 -4.89
CA LEU A 228 11.18 -4.03 -4.69
C LEU A 228 11.46 -5.34 -5.42
N ASP A 229 11.48 -6.44 -4.70
CA ASP A 229 11.64 -7.77 -5.28
C ASP A 229 10.30 -8.28 -5.83
N ASP A 230 9.18 -7.76 -5.31
CA ASP A 230 7.82 -8.14 -5.71
C ASP A 230 6.85 -6.97 -5.46
N LEU A 231 5.83 -6.80 -6.29
CA LEU A 231 4.81 -5.76 -6.12
C LEU A 231 3.41 -6.31 -6.32
N TRP A 232 2.60 -6.22 -5.27
CA TRP A 232 1.19 -6.57 -5.27
C TRP A 232 0.32 -5.34 -5.40
N HIS A 233 -0.55 -5.32 -6.38
CA HIS A 233 -1.44 -4.20 -6.65
C HIS A 233 -2.90 -4.56 -6.32
N LEU A 234 -3.45 -3.95 -5.28
CA LEU A 234 -4.88 -4.06 -4.95
C LEU A 234 -5.64 -2.99 -5.73
N ARG A 235 -6.47 -3.40 -6.66
CA ARG A 235 -7.13 -2.52 -7.62
C ARG A 235 -8.65 -2.56 -7.45
N ALA A 236 -9.26 -1.42 -7.15
CA ALA A 236 -10.71 -1.29 -7.18
C ALA A 236 -11.23 -1.45 -8.62
N VAL A 237 -12.27 -2.25 -8.82
CA VAL A 237 -12.86 -2.46 -10.17
C VAL A 237 -13.41 -1.14 -10.73
N ARG A 238 -14.00 -0.30 -9.87
CA ARG A 238 -14.54 1.02 -10.24
C ARG A 238 -13.71 2.14 -9.63
N ASN A 239 -13.55 3.24 -10.36
CA ASN A 239 -12.73 4.37 -9.91
C ASN A 239 -13.27 5.08 -8.66
N ASP A 240 -14.58 5.07 -8.43
CA ASP A 240 -15.23 5.75 -7.30
C ASP A 240 -15.20 4.93 -5.99
N GLN A 241 -14.90 3.64 -6.05
CA GLN A 241 -14.89 2.76 -4.88
C GLN A 241 -13.86 3.18 -3.82
N SER A 242 -12.65 3.53 -4.23
CA SER A 242 -11.58 3.92 -3.30
C SER A 242 -11.97 5.14 -2.47
N SER A 243 -12.60 6.14 -3.08
CA SER A 243 -13.09 7.34 -2.39
C SER A 243 -14.18 6.99 -1.37
N ARG A 244 -15.13 6.11 -1.73
CA ARG A 244 -16.18 5.64 -0.81
C ARG A 244 -15.58 4.85 0.35
N TRP A 245 -14.63 3.96 0.09
CA TRP A 245 -13.95 3.20 1.15
C TRP A 245 -13.12 4.09 2.06
N LYS A 246 -12.50 5.15 1.52
CA LYS A 246 -11.81 6.15 2.32
C LYS A 246 -12.77 6.91 3.24
N GLN A 247 -13.93 7.29 2.73
CA GLN A 247 -14.97 7.94 3.53
C GLN A 247 -15.46 7.02 4.67
N GLN A 248 -15.71 5.75 4.39
CA GLN A 248 -16.10 4.76 5.41
C GLN A 248 -15.01 4.61 6.49
N GLN A 249 -13.73 4.54 6.08
CA GLN A 249 -12.60 4.45 7.00
C GLN A 249 -12.55 5.66 7.95
N LEU A 250 -12.72 6.87 7.42
CA LEU A 250 -12.70 8.10 8.21
C LEU A 250 -13.90 8.17 9.17
N ALA A 251 -15.10 7.79 8.72
CA ALA A 251 -16.28 7.73 9.58
C ALA A 251 -16.09 6.75 10.74
N THR A 252 -15.48 5.60 10.50
CA THR A 252 -15.15 4.62 11.55
C THR A 252 -14.13 5.18 12.54
N LEU A 253 -13.08 5.85 12.05
CA LEU A 253 -12.07 6.48 12.91
C LEU A 253 -12.66 7.61 13.76
N GLU A 254 -13.55 8.42 13.20
CA GLU A 254 -14.27 9.47 13.93
C GLU A 254 -15.11 8.89 15.07
N GLN A 255 -15.84 7.82 14.81
CA GLN A 255 -16.61 7.11 15.84
C GLN A 255 -15.76 6.55 16.97
N GLN A 256 -14.53 6.09 16.67
CA GLN A 256 -13.62 5.48 17.64
C GLN A 256 -12.80 6.52 18.43
N SER A 257 -12.37 7.59 17.77
CA SER A 257 -11.43 8.58 18.35
C SER A 257 -12.08 9.89 18.77
N GLY A 258 -13.31 10.16 18.35
CA GLY A 258 -13.99 11.45 18.56
C GLY A 258 -13.38 12.62 17.76
N VAL A 259 -12.39 12.35 16.91
CA VAL A 259 -11.72 13.36 16.06
C VAL A 259 -12.36 13.35 14.68
N GLY A 260 -13.18 14.35 14.39
CA GLY A 260 -13.83 14.51 13.09
C GLY A 260 -12.87 15.06 12.04
N TYR A 261 -12.94 14.52 10.82
CA TYR A 261 -12.35 15.13 9.64
C TYR A 261 -13.36 16.07 8.99
N ARG A 262 -12.92 17.26 8.55
CA ARG A 262 -13.84 18.13 7.80
C ARG A 262 -14.14 17.51 6.44
N ASN A 263 -15.39 17.58 6.01
CA ASN A 263 -15.79 17.07 4.69
C ASN A 263 -15.01 17.73 3.54
N SER A 264 -14.60 19.00 3.70
CA SER A 264 -13.73 19.70 2.76
C SER A 264 -12.38 19.01 2.60
N ASP A 265 -11.75 18.61 3.70
CA ASP A 265 -10.41 18.00 3.68
C ASP A 265 -10.43 16.64 2.95
N LEU A 266 -11.53 15.90 3.06
CA LEU A 266 -11.74 14.65 2.32
C LEU A 266 -11.99 14.89 0.83
N ALA A 267 -12.79 15.92 0.49
CA ALA A 267 -13.05 16.28 -0.91
C ALA A 267 -11.75 16.72 -1.61
N ASP A 268 -10.98 17.58 -0.96
CA ASP A 268 -9.68 18.05 -1.44
C ASP A 268 -8.68 16.89 -1.61
N PHE A 269 -8.63 15.98 -0.64
CA PHE A 269 -7.79 14.78 -0.73
C PHE A 269 -8.21 13.85 -1.89
N ASN A 270 -9.51 13.59 -2.05
CA ASN A 270 -10.01 12.77 -3.16
C ASN A 270 -9.74 13.44 -4.51
N ARG A 271 -9.90 14.76 -4.60
CA ARG A 271 -9.56 15.53 -5.81
C ARG A 271 -8.07 15.43 -6.11
N MET A 272 -7.21 15.56 -5.11
CA MET A 272 -5.77 15.40 -5.24
C MET A 272 -5.42 14.01 -5.80
N VAL A 273 -5.98 12.93 -5.25
CA VAL A 273 -5.70 11.55 -5.72
C VAL A 273 -6.08 11.39 -7.19
N LEU A 274 -7.20 11.95 -7.63
CA LEU A 274 -7.66 11.85 -9.02
C LEU A 274 -6.90 12.78 -9.99
N ALA A 275 -6.44 13.92 -9.49
CA ALA A 275 -5.89 14.98 -10.34
C ALA A 275 -4.36 15.00 -10.40
N SER A 276 -3.65 14.54 -9.36
CA SER A 276 -2.20 14.69 -9.24
C SER A 276 -1.39 13.74 -10.11
N LEU A 277 -1.90 12.56 -10.39
CA LEU A 277 -1.29 11.57 -11.27
C LEU A 277 -2.33 11.06 -12.28
N PRO A 278 -1.91 10.64 -13.49
CA PRO A 278 -2.83 10.05 -14.46
C PRO A 278 -3.52 8.81 -13.89
N PRO A 279 -4.86 8.73 -13.89
CA PRO A 279 -5.59 7.57 -13.34
C PRO A 279 -5.23 6.25 -14.01
N SER A 280 -4.90 6.26 -15.31
CA SER A 280 -4.43 5.08 -16.04
C SER A 280 -3.13 4.52 -15.48
N TRP A 281 -2.19 5.40 -15.04
CA TRP A 281 -0.92 4.96 -14.42
C TRP A 281 -1.14 4.33 -13.05
N LEU A 282 -2.11 4.85 -12.28
CA LEU A 282 -2.49 4.28 -10.97
C LEU A 282 -3.22 2.94 -11.11
N ARG A 283 -3.81 2.65 -12.25
CA ARG A 283 -4.51 1.40 -12.52
C ARG A 283 -3.64 0.33 -13.18
N LYS A 284 -2.58 0.73 -13.86
CA LYS A 284 -1.69 -0.17 -14.59
C LYS A 284 -0.26 0.06 -14.12
N LEU A 285 0.20 -0.79 -13.24
CA LEU A 285 1.57 -0.80 -12.72
C LEU A 285 2.38 -1.87 -13.47
N PRO A 286 3.25 -1.48 -14.41
CA PRO A 286 3.97 -2.47 -15.26
C PRO A 286 4.84 -3.44 -14.47
N MET A 287 5.31 -3.02 -13.28
CA MET A 287 6.16 -3.84 -12.43
C MET A 287 5.39 -4.71 -11.44
N SER A 288 4.06 -4.65 -11.42
CA SER A 288 3.29 -5.51 -10.51
C SER A 288 3.36 -6.96 -10.99
N SER A 289 3.80 -7.83 -10.10
CA SER A 289 3.79 -9.29 -10.30
C SER A 289 2.41 -9.88 -10.03
N VAL A 290 1.62 -9.25 -9.15
CA VAL A 290 0.26 -9.68 -8.80
C VAL A 290 -0.68 -8.47 -8.82
N VAL A 291 -1.79 -8.59 -9.53
CA VAL A 291 -2.89 -7.60 -9.47
C VAL A 291 -4.15 -8.28 -8.97
N ILE A 292 -4.74 -7.74 -7.91
CA ILE A 292 -5.96 -8.26 -7.30
C ILE A 292 -7.10 -7.25 -7.51
N ASP A 293 -8.08 -7.63 -8.29
CA ASP A 293 -9.28 -6.82 -8.54
C ASP A 293 -10.30 -7.01 -7.43
N LEU A 294 -10.70 -5.89 -6.81
CA LEU A 294 -11.60 -5.85 -5.67
C LEU A 294 -12.96 -5.29 -6.07
N MET A 295 -14.04 -6.03 -5.72
CA MET A 295 -15.42 -5.56 -5.85
C MET A 295 -15.76 -4.51 -4.79
N GLU A 296 -16.95 -3.91 -4.90
CA GLU A 296 -17.43 -2.92 -3.92
C GLU A 296 -17.58 -3.49 -2.51
N SER A 297 -17.96 -4.75 -2.39
CA SER A 297 -17.98 -5.52 -1.14
C SER A 297 -16.59 -5.78 -0.54
N ARG A 298 -15.52 -5.47 -1.27
CA ARG A 298 -14.12 -5.84 -1.02
C ARG A 298 -13.81 -7.32 -1.23
N ASP A 299 -14.74 -8.09 -1.78
CA ASP A 299 -14.43 -9.44 -2.23
C ASP A 299 -13.50 -9.41 -3.43
N VAL A 300 -12.70 -10.46 -3.56
CA VAL A 300 -11.79 -10.62 -4.71
C VAL A 300 -12.60 -11.07 -5.92
N ARG A 301 -12.51 -10.30 -6.99
CA ARG A 301 -13.12 -10.65 -8.29
C ARG A 301 -12.21 -11.54 -9.10
N GLU A 302 -10.97 -11.12 -9.26
CA GLU A 302 -9.99 -11.77 -10.15
C GLU A 302 -8.57 -11.46 -9.68
N ILE A 303 -7.66 -12.40 -9.91
CA ILE A 303 -6.23 -12.29 -9.64
C ILE A 303 -5.47 -12.48 -10.95
N HIS A 304 -4.59 -11.54 -11.28
CA HIS A 304 -3.70 -11.58 -12.42
C HIS A 304 -2.25 -11.72 -11.94
N VAL A 305 -1.51 -12.63 -12.58
CA VAL A 305 -0.09 -12.95 -12.30
C VAL A 305 0.70 -12.87 -13.60
#